data_e8b50959e2440bd39c8eaa0bda29b644
#
_entry.id   e8b50959e2440bd39c8eaa0bda29b644
#
_cell.length_a   1.000
_cell.length_b   1.000
_cell.length_c   1.000
_cell.angle_alpha   90.00
_cell.angle_beta   90.00
_cell.angle_gamma   90.00
#
_symmetry.space_group_name_H-M   'P 1'
#
loop_
_entity.id
_entity.type
_entity.pdbx_description
1 polymer ?
#
loop_
_entity_poly.entity_id
_entity_poly.type
_entity_poly.pdbx_seq_one_letter_code
_entity_poly.pdbx_strand_id
1 'polypeptide(L)'
;MTKYRVLSIDGGGIRGIVTAVMMQRLAARAGLEGFLDQIDLITGTSTGGLLALGIAHGLDLEEIRGFYELDGPKIFDDSWLDDLLDLGKLRGADYKTAPMRRVLKRILGDDTTLGQLKKRVLITAFDMDNEDPDEMKRTWKPKLFHNFPGAGNDRHELAYKVGLYTAAAPTYFPSVDGYIDGGVYANNPAMCGLAQTQDTRYRPTPSMDDVVLLSLGTGASLFHVKGKTHDWGYVQWVKPLINLMLDGISGIADYHCHQMLRERYHRLAPVFPPEVSIPMDDIKKIPYMIRFAEELDLSPTVRWMKRHWMAQ
;
A
#
# COMPACT_ATOMS: atom_id res chain seq x y z
N MET A 1 -13.15 -6.54 26.53
CA MET A 1 -12.65 -5.25 25.94
C MET A 1 -12.78 -5.37 24.44
N THR A 2 -13.34 -4.36 23.77
CA THR A 2 -13.61 -4.42 22.34
C THR A 2 -12.30 -4.18 21.60
N LYS A 3 -11.81 -5.15 20.82
CA LYS A 3 -10.58 -5.02 20.04
C LYS A 3 -10.72 -3.95 18.96
N TYR A 4 -9.66 -3.21 18.70
CA TYR A 4 -9.53 -2.29 17.58
C TYR A 4 -8.60 -2.91 16.52
N ARG A 5 -9.18 -3.25 15.39
CA ARG A 5 -8.52 -4.06 14.34
C ARG A 5 -8.00 -3.17 13.23
N VAL A 6 -6.69 -3.21 13.03
CA VAL A 6 -6.00 -2.45 11.99
C VAL A 6 -5.49 -3.43 10.93
N LEU A 7 -5.89 -3.21 9.68
CA LEU A 7 -5.31 -3.88 8.52
C LEU A 7 -4.34 -2.93 7.83
N SER A 8 -3.07 -3.34 7.69
CA SER A 8 -2.04 -2.61 6.97
C SER A 8 -1.66 -3.34 5.69
N ILE A 9 -1.59 -2.63 4.57
CA ILE A 9 -1.29 -3.19 3.26
C ILE A 9 -0.14 -2.43 2.61
N ASP A 10 0.94 -3.14 2.29
CA ASP A 10 2.16 -2.57 1.73
C ASP A 10 2.01 -2.12 0.28
N GLY A 11 2.89 -1.21 -0.13
CA GLY A 11 3.13 -0.88 -1.54
C GLY A 11 3.83 -2.01 -2.30
N GLY A 12 3.76 -1.95 -3.64
CA GLY A 12 4.41 -2.96 -4.49
C GLY A 12 3.93 -3.06 -5.93
N GLY A 13 3.20 -2.08 -6.44
CA GLY A 13 2.71 -2.05 -7.83
C GLY A 13 1.83 -3.26 -8.17
N ILE A 14 2.10 -3.91 -9.31
CA ILE A 14 1.33 -5.07 -9.77
C ILE A 14 1.38 -6.26 -8.80
N ARG A 15 2.40 -6.32 -7.92
CA ARG A 15 2.52 -7.37 -6.90
C ARG A 15 1.38 -7.35 -5.86
N GLY A 16 0.57 -6.30 -5.81
CA GLY A 16 -0.66 -6.26 -5.02
C GLY A 16 -1.62 -7.42 -5.28
N ILE A 17 -1.52 -8.09 -6.45
CA ILE A 17 -2.26 -9.32 -6.76
C ILE A 17 -1.96 -10.44 -5.74
N VAL A 18 -0.71 -10.54 -5.25
CA VAL A 18 -0.33 -11.52 -4.20
C VAL A 18 -1.16 -11.26 -2.94
N THR A 19 -1.27 -10.00 -2.53
CA THR A 19 -2.07 -9.61 -1.36
C THR A 19 -3.56 -9.89 -1.56
N ALA A 20 -4.10 -9.58 -2.74
CA ALA A 20 -5.50 -9.86 -3.07
C ALA A 20 -5.82 -11.37 -2.96
N VAL A 21 -4.98 -12.23 -3.54
CA VAL A 21 -5.13 -13.69 -3.47
C VAL A 21 -4.97 -14.21 -2.02
N MET A 22 -4.00 -13.69 -1.27
CA MET A 22 -3.86 -14.05 0.15
C MET A 22 -5.12 -13.70 0.95
N MET A 23 -5.71 -12.52 0.74
CA MET A 23 -6.96 -12.12 1.42
C MET A 23 -8.14 -13.02 1.03
N GLN A 24 -8.29 -13.39 -0.25
CA GLN A 24 -9.31 -14.35 -0.70
C GLN A 24 -9.16 -15.69 0.02
N ARG A 25 -7.93 -16.22 0.08
CA ARG A 25 -7.64 -17.49 0.74
C ARG A 25 -7.86 -17.45 2.25
N LEU A 26 -7.58 -16.30 2.90
CA LEU A 26 -7.89 -16.11 4.32
C LEU A 26 -9.39 -16.05 4.55
N ALA A 27 -10.14 -15.29 3.74
CA ALA A 27 -11.59 -15.19 3.84
C ALA A 27 -12.32 -16.53 3.64
N ALA A 28 -11.75 -17.42 2.82
CA ALA A 28 -12.29 -18.76 2.58
C ALA A 28 -11.96 -19.77 3.70
N ARG A 29 -11.21 -19.40 4.75
CA ARG A 29 -10.87 -20.30 5.85
C ARG A 29 -11.95 -20.35 6.92
N ALA A 30 -12.34 -21.57 7.30
CA ALA A 30 -13.33 -21.77 8.35
C ALA A 30 -12.98 -21.02 9.65
N GLY A 31 -13.91 -20.19 10.11
CA GLY A 31 -13.78 -19.32 11.28
C GLY A 31 -13.05 -17.98 11.01
N LEU A 32 -12.86 -17.62 9.74
CA LEU A 32 -12.38 -16.29 9.32
C LEU A 32 -13.36 -15.59 8.39
N GLU A 33 -14.55 -16.18 8.21
CA GLU A 33 -15.61 -15.57 7.40
C GLU A 33 -15.93 -14.17 7.92
N GLY A 34 -16.01 -13.18 7.03
CA GLY A 34 -16.31 -11.80 7.42
C GLY A 34 -15.20 -11.10 8.20
N PHE A 35 -13.95 -11.59 8.19
CA PHE A 35 -12.85 -10.92 8.91
C PHE A 35 -12.64 -9.48 8.45
N LEU A 36 -12.94 -9.17 7.18
CA LEU A 36 -12.85 -7.81 6.64
C LEU A 36 -13.93 -6.90 7.24
N ASP A 37 -15.09 -7.44 7.62
CA ASP A 37 -16.16 -6.64 8.23
C ASP A 37 -15.77 -6.12 9.61
N GLN A 38 -14.89 -6.84 10.31
CA GLN A 38 -14.42 -6.49 11.65
C GLN A 38 -13.31 -5.44 11.67
N ILE A 39 -12.84 -4.98 10.52
CA ILE A 39 -11.77 -3.97 10.45
C ILE A 39 -12.30 -2.60 10.89
N ASP A 40 -11.61 -1.98 11.82
CA ASP A 40 -11.86 -0.61 12.29
C ASP A 40 -11.08 0.43 11.49
N LEU A 41 -9.84 0.10 11.04
CA LEU A 41 -8.97 0.96 10.26
C LEU A 41 -8.22 0.14 9.20
N ILE A 42 -8.24 0.61 7.96
CA ILE A 42 -7.37 0.10 6.90
C ILE A 42 -6.34 1.15 6.56
N THR A 43 -5.06 0.80 6.60
CA THR A 43 -3.98 1.67 6.13
C THR A 43 -3.28 1.05 4.92
N GLY A 44 -2.93 1.87 3.94
CA GLY A 44 -2.32 1.39 2.71
C GLY A 44 -1.41 2.39 2.03
N THR A 45 -0.40 1.87 1.34
CA THR A 45 0.54 2.63 0.52
C THR A 45 0.48 2.13 -0.92
N SER A 46 0.48 3.05 -1.91
CA SER A 46 0.55 2.65 -3.32
C SER A 46 -0.55 1.64 -3.68
N THR A 47 -0.20 0.51 -4.26
CA THR A 47 -1.14 -0.58 -4.52
C THR A 47 -1.91 -1.02 -3.26
N GLY A 48 -1.27 -1.01 -2.08
CA GLY A 48 -1.95 -1.27 -0.80
C GLY A 48 -2.97 -0.20 -0.45
N GLY A 49 -2.73 1.06 -0.84
CA GLY A 49 -3.71 2.15 -0.75
C GLY A 49 -4.92 1.92 -1.66
N LEU A 50 -4.70 1.42 -2.88
CA LEU A 50 -5.79 1.06 -3.79
C LEU A 50 -6.65 -0.07 -3.22
N LEU A 51 -6.01 -1.11 -2.66
CA LEU A 51 -6.70 -2.21 -1.96
C LEU A 51 -7.50 -1.67 -0.76
N ALA A 52 -6.91 -0.80 0.04
CA ALA A 52 -7.55 -0.20 1.21
C ALA A 52 -8.80 0.61 0.83
N LEU A 53 -8.70 1.44 -0.22
CA LEU A 53 -9.81 2.23 -0.74
C LEU A 53 -10.92 1.33 -1.32
N GLY A 54 -10.56 0.28 -2.07
CA GLY A 54 -11.51 -0.67 -2.62
C GLY A 54 -12.30 -1.40 -1.52
N ILE A 55 -11.61 -1.96 -0.51
CA ILE A 55 -12.25 -2.63 0.63
C ILE A 55 -13.15 -1.63 1.40
N ALA A 56 -12.66 -0.42 1.65
CA ALA A 56 -13.42 0.59 2.38
C ALA A 56 -14.63 1.12 1.59
N HIS A 57 -14.57 1.12 0.27
CA HIS A 57 -15.68 1.41 -0.62
C HIS A 57 -16.74 0.30 -0.58
N GLY A 58 -16.29 -0.93 -0.39
CA GLY A 58 -17.14 -2.13 -0.27
C GLY A 58 -17.07 -3.04 -1.49
N LEU A 59 -15.98 -2.98 -2.25
CA LEU A 59 -15.68 -3.97 -3.29
C LEU A 59 -15.45 -5.33 -2.63
N ASP A 60 -15.91 -6.38 -3.29
CA ASP A 60 -15.57 -7.73 -2.88
C ASP A 60 -14.13 -8.12 -3.34
N LEU A 61 -13.64 -9.23 -2.81
CA LEU A 61 -12.26 -9.67 -3.09
C LEU A 61 -12.08 -10.20 -4.52
N GLU A 62 -13.15 -10.57 -5.21
CA GLU A 62 -13.14 -10.96 -6.63
C GLU A 62 -12.95 -9.72 -7.51
N GLU A 63 -13.71 -8.66 -7.24
CA GLU A 63 -13.55 -7.36 -7.92
C GLU A 63 -12.16 -6.79 -7.72
N ILE A 64 -11.62 -6.90 -6.49
CA ILE A 64 -10.25 -6.48 -6.16
C ILE A 64 -9.21 -7.29 -6.92
N ARG A 65 -9.36 -8.61 -7.03
CA ARG A 65 -8.49 -9.47 -7.83
C ARG A 65 -8.59 -9.10 -9.31
N GLY A 66 -9.80 -8.92 -9.81
CA GLY A 66 -10.08 -8.51 -11.19
C GLY A 66 -9.40 -7.20 -11.59
N PHE A 67 -9.25 -6.25 -10.67
CA PHE A 67 -8.48 -5.02 -10.91
C PHE A 67 -7.04 -5.33 -11.37
N TYR A 68 -6.35 -6.28 -10.72
CA TYR A 68 -4.99 -6.63 -11.11
C TYR A 68 -4.93 -7.46 -12.39
N GLU A 69 -5.82 -8.42 -12.55
CA GLU A 69 -5.80 -9.34 -13.70
C GLU A 69 -6.25 -8.66 -14.99
N LEU A 70 -7.28 -7.80 -14.93
CA LEU A 70 -7.95 -7.23 -16.10
C LEU A 70 -7.50 -5.79 -16.41
N ASP A 71 -7.26 -5.00 -15.38
CA ASP A 71 -6.93 -3.57 -15.54
C ASP A 71 -5.43 -3.29 -15.35
N GLY A 72 -4.72 -4.11 -14.58
CA GLY A 72 -3.27 -4.01 -14.43
C GLY A 72 -2.54 -3.93 -15.77
N PRO A 73 -2.80 -4.84 -16.73
CA PRO A 73 -2.22 -4.75 -18.07
C PRO A 73 -2.49 -3.45 -18.81
N LYS A 74 -3.66 -2.81 -18.60
CA LYS A 74 -4.03 -1.54 -19.23
C LYS A 74 -3.35 -0.33 -18.56
N ILE A 75 -3.05 -0.44 -17.27
CA ILE A 75 -2.39 0.62 -16.48
C ILE A 75 -0.90 0.67 -16.80
N PHE A 76 -0.28 -0.52 -16.92
CA PHE A 76 1.14 -0.71 -17.23
C PHE A 76 1.37 -1.07 -18.72
N ASP A 77 0.46 -0.62 -19.61
CA ASP A 77 0.63 -0.78 -21.06
C ASP A 77 1.56 0.33 -21.55
N ASP A 78 2.80 -0.05 -21.76
CA ASP A 78 3.81 0.77 -22.42
C ASP A 78 3.63 0.58 -23.93
N SER A 79 2.84 1.44 -24.58
CA SER A 79 2.71 1.36 -26.03
C SER A 79 4.07 1.68 -26.66
N TRP A 80 4.68 0.69 -27.28
CA TRP A 80 6.02 0.72 -27.92
C TRP A 80 6.33 1.92 -28.82
N LEU A 81 5.33 2.70 -29.19
CA LEU A 81 5.45 3.93 -29.98
C LEU A 81 6.06 5.11 -29.18
N ASP A 82 5.95 5.13 -27.84
CA ASP A 82 6.56 6.19 -27.03
C ASP A 82 8.07 5.92 -26.79
N ASP A 83 8.53 4.65 -26.81
CA ASP A 83 9.95 4.26 -26.64
C ASP A 83 10.85 4.70 -27.82
N LEU A 84 10.29 4.96 -29.00
CA LEU A 84 11.05 5.39 -30.18
C LEU A 84 11.38 6.89 -30.18
N LEU A 85 10.66 7.69 -29.38
CA LEU A 85 10.84 9.13 -29.28
C LEU A 85 11.62 9.56 -28.03
N ASP A 86 11.68 8.71 -27.02
CA ASP A 86 12.47 8.93 -25.80
C ASP A 86 13.86 8.30 -25.97
N LEU A 87 14.87 9.14 -26.11
CA LEU A 87 16.30 8.79 -26.07
C LEU A 87 16.63 8.11 -24.71
N GLY A 88 16.12 6.86 -24.56
CA GLY A 88 16.43 5.95 -23.45
C GLY A 88 16.05 6.47 -22.08
N LYS A 89 14.74 6.47 -21.69
CA LYS A 89 14.21 6.58 -20.30
C LYS A 89 14.92 7.57 -19.35
N LEU A 90 15.61 8.56 -19.90
CA LEU A 90 16.32 9.61 -19.15
C LEU A 90 15.46 10.86 -18.93
N ARG A 91 14.30 10.96 -19.59
CA ARG A 91 13.38 12.09 -19.50
C ARG A 91 11.94 11.61 -19.49
N GLY A 92 11.22 11.89 -18.39
CA GLY A 92 9.81 11.56 -18.21
C GLY A 92 9.57 10.29 -17.41
N ALA A 93 8.29 10.05 -17.06
CA ALA A 93 7.84 8.87 -16.34
C ALA A 93 7.48 7.75 -17.34
N ASP A 94 7.62 6.49 -16.92
CA ASP A 94 7.42 5.32 -17.76
C ASP A 94 5.96 5.15 -18.22
N TYR A 95 4.97 5.57 -17.39
CA TYR A 95 3.54 5.35 -17.66
C TYR A 95 2.71 6.62 -17.55
N LYS A 96 1.60 6.67 -18.30
CA LYS A 96 0.62 7.76 -18.24
C LYS A 96 -0.40 7.53 -17.12
N THR A 97 -0.75 8.60 -16.39
CA THR A 97 -1.74 8.53 -15.30
C THR A 97 -3.18 8.29 -15.80
N ALA A 98 -3.50 8.61 -17.05
CA ALA A 98 -4.86 8.60 -17.58
C ALA A 98 -5.54 7.21 -17.56
N PRO A 99 -4.88 6.08 -17.89
CA PRO A 99 -5.49 4.76 -17.77
C PRO A 99 -5.88 4.43 -16.32
N MET A 100 -4.98 4.64 -15.36
CA MET A 100 -5.24 4.42 -13.94
C MET A 100 -6.39 5.29 -13.44
N ARG A 101 -6.43 6.57 -13.82
CA ARG A 101 -7.53 7.49 -13.47
C ARG A 101 -8.89 6.98 -13.95
N ARG A 102 -8.98 6.48 -15.19
CA ARG A 102 -10.23 5.92 -15.72
C ARG A 102 -10.69 4.69 -14.94
N VAL A 103 -9.76 3.81 -14.60
CA VAL A 103 -10.07 2.62 -13.82
C VAL A 103 -10.53 2.98 -12.42
N LEU A 104 -9.79 3.83 -11.70
CA LEU A 104 -10.16 4.23 -10.34
C LEU A 104 -11.50 4.96 -10.28
N LYS A 105 -11.82 5.82 -11.25
CA LYS A 105 -13.14 6.45 -11.35
C LYS A 105 -14.26 5.44 -11.58
N ARG A 106 -14.02 4.42 -12.41
CA ARG A 106 -15.01 3.37 -12.65
C ARG A 106 -15.30 2.54 -11.38
N ILE A 107 -14.28 2.21 -10.60
CA ILE A 107 -14.43 1.31 -9.43
C ILE A 107 -14.76 2.03 -8.13
N LEU A 108 -14.33 3.27 -7.94
CA LEU A 108 -14.57 4.06 -6.73
C LEU A 108 -15.63 5.15 -6.91
N GLY A 109 -16.04 5.43 -8.16
CA GLY A 109 -16.92 6.56 -8.47
C GLY A 109 -16.18 7.86 -8.72
N ASP A 110 -16.80 8.76 -9.50
CA ASP A 110 -16.24 10.07 -9.87
C ASP A 110 -16.32 11.08 -8.73
N ASP A 111 -17.29 10.92 -7.84
CA ASP A 111 -17.68 11.87 -6.78
C ASP A 111 -17.58 11.29 -5.37
N THR A 112 -17.24 10.01 -5.25
CA THR A 112 -17.06 9.38 -3.93
C THR A 112 -15.93 10.01 -3.16
N THR A 113 -16.25 10.58 -2.00
CA THR A 113 -15.25 11.17 -1.09
C THR A 113 -14.76 10.14 -0.06
N LEU A 114 -13.60 10.42 0.56
CA LEU A 114 -13.13 9.58 1.68
C LEU A 114 -14.15 9.50 2.82
N GLY A 115 -14.92 10.58 3.01
CA GLY A 115 -15.95 10.64 4.06
C GLY A 115 -17.14 9.72 3.84
N GLN A 116 -17.37 9.27 2.61
CA GLN A 116 -18.45 8.35 2.22
C GLN A 116 -18.04 6.87 2.25
N LEU A 117 -16.75 6.59 2.45
CA LEU A 117 -16.30 5.21 2.57
C LEU A 117 -16.86 4.53 3.81
N LYS A 118 -17.18 3.23 3.70
CA LYS A 118 -17.79 2.43 4.76
C LYS A 118 -16.89 2.17 5.96
N LYS A 119 -15.57 2.29 5.76
CA LYS A 119 -14.55 2.03 6.80
C LYS A 119 -13.61 3.22 6.94
N ARG A 120 -12.95 3.31 8.10
CA ARG A 120 -11.85 4.25 8.28
C ARG A 120 -10.65 3.85 7.46
N VAL A 121 -10.04 4.83 6.81
CA VAL A 121 -8.83 4.64 6.01
C VAL A 121 -7.75 5.62 6.41
N LEU A 122 -6.50 5.20 6.22
CA LEU A 122 -5.32 6.05 6.24
C LEU A 122 -4.45 5.68 5.04
N ILE A 123 -4.33 6.59 4.08
CA ILE A 123 -3.61 6.37 2.84
C ILE A 123 -2.40 7.29 2.79
N THR A 124 -1.22 6.72 2.56
CA THR A 124 0.03 7.48 2.52
C THR A 124 0.27 8.08 1.15
N ALA A 125 0.72 9.32 1.10
CA ALA A 125 1.28 9.99 -0.07
C ALA A 125 2.37 10.95 0.38
N PHE A 126 3.14 11.50 -0.54
CA PHE A 126 4.13 12.52 -0.21
C PHE A 126 3.79 13.80 -0.95
N ASP A 127 3.60 14.87 -0.18
CA ASP A 127 3.31 16.22 -0.64
C ASP A 127 4.63 16.88 -1.01
N MET A 128 4.81 17.24 -2.27
CA MET A 128 6.04 17.86 -2.75
C MET A 128 6.10 19.34 -2.47
N ASP A 129 4.95 19.97 -2.15
CA ASP A 129 4.84 21.40 -1.90
C ASP A 129 3.56 21.68 -1.11
N ASN A 130 3.69 22.04 0.16
CA ASN A 130 2.55 22.34 1.02
C ASN A 130 1.81 23.64 0.66
N GLU A 131 2.25 24.32 -0.40
CA GLU A 131 1.67 25.58 -0.91
C GLU A 131 1.46 26.66 0.16
N ASP A 132 2.30 26.65 1.23
CA ASP A 132 2.20 27.65 2.29
C ASP A 132 2.45 29.05 1.67
N PRO A 133 1.56 30.05 1.90
CA PRO A 133 1.74 31.39 1.41
C PRO A 133 2.98 32.09 1.96
N ASP A 134 3.47 31.65 3.12
CA ASP A 134 4.75 32.08 3.69
C ASP A 134 5.87 31.20 3.12
N GLU A 135 6.68 31.74 2.23
CA GLU A 135 7.80 31.03 1.60
C GLU A 135 8.79 30.43 2.61
N MET A 136 8.91 31.00 3.80
CA MET A 136 9.75 30.47 4.89
C MET A 136 9.18 29.18 5.52
N LYS A 137 7.92 28.85 5.25
CA LYS A 137 7.21 27.64 5.70
C LYS A 137 6.90 26.70 4.56
N ARG A 138 7.16 27.13 3.31
CA ARG A 138 6.92 26.31 2.13
C ARG A 138 7.90 25.15 2.07
N THR A 139 7.40 23.93 2.06
CA THR A 139 8.21 22.72 2.12
C THR A 139 7.46 21.50 1.64
N TRP A 140 8.19 20.45 1.28
CA TRP A 140 7.63 19.11 1.11
C TRP A 140 7.44 18.41 2.45
N LYS A 141 6.50 17.46 2.49
CA LYS A 141 6.22 16.68 3.71
C LYS A 141 5.51 15.36 3.43
N PRO A 142 5.62 14.36 4.33
CA PRO A 142 4.72 13.22 4.34
C PRO A 142 3.26 13.67 4.47
N LYS A 143 2.36 13.04 3.71
CA LYS A 143 0.92 13.25 3.80
C LYS A 143 0.23 11.94 4.13
N LEU A 144 -0.62 11.97 5.14
CA LEU A 144 -1.51 10.89 5.56
C LEU A 144 -2.93 11.33 5.27
N PHE A 145 -3.53 10.84 4.17
CA PHE A 145 -4.93 11.08 3.87
C PHE A 145 -5.81 10.18 4.72
N HIS A 146 -6.77 10.74 5.43
CA HIS A 146 -7.64 9.95 6.30
C HIS A 146 -9.06 10.52 6.41
N ASN A 147 -10.01 9.66 6.75
CA ASN A 147 -11.42 10.00 6.91
C ASN A 147 -11.90 9.99 8.37
N PHE A 148 -11.01 10.10 9.33
CA PHE A 148 -11.39 10.25 10.74
C PHE A 148 -12.17 11.55 10.94
N PRO A 149 -13.21 11.57 11.78
CA PRO A 149 -13.96 12.80 12.05
C PRO A 149 -13.12 13.76 12.87
N GLY A 150 -13.30 15.07 12.69
CA GLY A 150 -12.58 16.10 13.44
C GLY A 150 -11.94 17.15 12.53
N ALA A 151 -11.26 18.12 13.12
CA ALA A 151 -10.56 19.16 12.37
C ALA A 151 -9.32 18.61 11.66
N GLY A 152 -9.05 19.10 10.44
CA GLY A 152 -7.86 18.72 9.68
C GLY A 152 -7.93 17.32 9.07
N ASN A 153 -9.15 16.77 8.89
CA ASN A 153 -9.36 15.52 8.15
C ASN A 153 -9.43 15.78 6.64
N ASP A 154 -9.34 14.69 5.86
CA ASP A 154 -9.39 14.71 4.40
C ASP A 154 -10.72 14.11 3.88
N ARG A 155 -11.79 14.16 4.66
CA ARG A 155 -13.09 13.55 4.33
C ARG A 155 -13.70 14.05 3.03
N HIS A 156 -13.36 15.27 2.62
CA HIS A 156 -13.85 15.89 1.39
C HIS A 156 -13.06 15.47 0.14
N GLU A 157 -11.88 14.87 0.31
CA GLU A 157 -11.06 14.42 -0.79
C GLU A 157 -11.71 13.28 -1.56
N LEU A 158 -11.61 13.33 -2.89
CA LEU A 158 -12.13 12.28 -3.76
C LEU A 158 -11.28 11.00 -3.65
N ALA A 159 -11.92 9.88 -3.38
CA ALA A 159 -11.25 8.60 -3.17
C ALA A 159 -10.36 8.20 -4.35
N TYR A 160 -10.85 8.38 -5.60
CA TYR A 160 -10.04 8.09 -6.79
C TYR A 160 -8.80 8.98 -6.91
N LYS A 161 -8.87 10.24 -6.47
CA LYS A 161 -7.71 11.14 -6.47
C LYS A 161 -6.67 10.70 -5.46
N VAL A 162 -7.10 10.39 -4.24
CA VAL A 162 -6.20 9.86 -3.20
C VAL A 162 -5.56 8.55 -3.66
N GLY A 163 -6.31 7.71 -4.40
CA GLY A 163 -5.76 6.51 -5.05
C GLY A 163 -4.67 6.85 -6.07
N LEU A 164 -4.85 7.91 -6.88
CA LEU A 164 -3.82 8.38 -7.82
C LEU A 164 -2.59 8.93 -7.10
N TYR A 165 -2.78 9.69 -6.01
CA TYR A 165 -1.70 10.29 -5.25
C TYR A 165 -0.79 9.23 -4.65
N THR A 166 -1.39 8.24 -3.97
CA THR A 166 -0.62 7.15 -3.34
C THR A 166 0.08 6.24 -4.33
N ALA A 167 -0.43 6.12 -5.57
CA ALA A 167 0.12 5.25 -6.61
C ALA A 167 1.05 5.96 -7.60
N ALA A 168 1.30 7.26 -7.43
CA ALA A 168 2.18 8.05 -8.30
C ALA A 168 3.67 7.78 -7.97
N ALA A 169 4.11 6.54 -8.17
CA ALA A 169 5.48 6.11 -7.87
C ALA A 169 6.49 6.85 -8.77
N PRO A 170 7.50 7.52 -8.18
CA PRO A 170 8.55 8.20 -8.94
C PRO A 170 9.20 7.27 -9.96
N THR A 171 9.50 7.78 -11.12
CA THR A 171 9.98 7.11 -12.34
C THR A 171 8.91 6.34 -13.10
N TYR A 172 7.95 5.70 -12.44
CA TYR A 172 6.85 4.98 -13.09
C TYR A 172 5.73 5.92 -13.55
N PHE A 173 5.28 6.83 -12.70
CA PHE A 173 4.19 7.76 -12.99
C PHE A 173 4.59 9.21 -12.69
N PRO A 174 4.05 10.18 -13.45
CA PRO A 174 4.19 11.58 -13.07
C PRO A 174 3.46 11.86 -11.76
N SER A 175 3.89 12.90 -11.04
CA SER A 175 3.15 13.40 -9.88
C SER A 175 1.72 13.80 -10.25
N VAL A 176 0.81 13.71 -9.29
CA VAL A 176 -0.60 14.07 -9.48
C VAL A 176 -0.98 15.14 -8.45
N ASP A 177 -1.40 16.31 -8.92
CA ASP A 177 -1.78 17.44 -8.08
C ASP A 177 -0.73 17.77 -6.99
N GLY A 178 0.58 17.67 -7.31
CA GLY A 178 1.68 17.92 -6.37
C GLY A 178 2.06 16.74 -5.47
N TYR A 179 1.37 15.60 -5.56
CA TYR A 179 1.66 14.41 -4.74
C TYR A 179 2.39 13.33 -5.51
N ILE A 180 3.21 12.57 -4.79
CA ILE A 180 3.83 11.31 -5.22
C ILE A 180 3.52 10.19 -4.23
N ASP A 181 3.84 8.96 -4.64
CA ASP A 181 3.63 7.73 -3.86
C ASP A 181 4.21 7.82 -2.44
N GLY A 182 3.42 7.42 -1.45
CA GLY A 182 3.84 7.36 -0.06
C GLY A 182 4.91 6.32 0.25
N GLY A 183 5.21 5.42 -0.69
CA GLY A 183 6.29 4.43 -0.58
C GLY A 183 7.65 5.06 -0.34
N VAL A 184 7.86 6.31 -0.71
CA VAL A 184 9.12 7.04 -0.46
C VAL A 184 9.44 7.20 1.03
N TYR A 185 8.46 7.07 1.94
CA TYR A 185 8.69 7.15 3.39
C TYR A 185 7.94 6.11 4.23
N ALA A 186 6.90 5.45 3.69
CA ALA A 186 6.05 4.51 4.43
C ALA A 186 5.53 3.40 3.51
N ASN A 187 6.43 2.65 2.86
CA ASN A 187 6.04 1.53 1.99
C ASN A 187 5.25 0.45 2.75
N ASN A 188 5.61 0.19 4.01
CA ASN A 188 4.79 -0.54 4.99
C ASN A 188 4.13 0.48 5.93
N PRO A 189 2.84 0.79 5.78
CA PRO A 189 2.17 1.83 6.57
C PRO A 189 1.68 1.35 7.94
N ALA A 190 2.08 0.16 8.41
CA ALA A 190 1.62 -0.41 9.68
C ALA A 190 1.85 0.54 10.86
N MET A 191 3.05 1.15 10.93
CA MET A 191 3.36 2.10 11.99
C MET A 191 2.56 3.40 11.87
N CYS A 192 2.28 3.87 10.66
CA CYS A 192 1.39 5.03 10.45
C CYS A 192 -0.04 4.73 10.93
N GLY A 193 -0.56 3.54 10.62
CA GLY A 193 -1.87 3.09 11.10
C GLY A 193 -1.91 2.95 12.62
N LEU A 194 -0.88 2.35 13.22
CA LEU A 194 -0.78 2.22 14.68
C LEU A 194 -0.75 3.59 15.37
N ALA A 195 0.09 4.50 14.88
CA ALA A 195 0.17 5.86 15.41
C ALA A 195 -1.16 6.61 15.29
N GLN A 196 -1.88 6.44 14.17
CA GLN A 196 -3.20 7.05 13.97
C GLN A 196 -4.24 6.59 15.00
N THR A 197 -4.16 5.35 15.47
CA THR A 197 -5.09 4.88 16.53
C THR A 197 -4.92 5.66 17.83
N GLN A 198 -3.76 6.28 18.06
CA GLN A 198 -3.43 7.03 19.28
C GLN A 198 -3.56 8.54 19.09
N ASP A 199 -4.03 9.02 17.95
CA ASP A 199 -4.22 10.45 17.70
C ASP A 199 -5.39 11.02 18.51
N THR A 200 -5.06 11.77 19.55
CA THR A 200 -6.04 12.32 20.49
C THR A 200 -6.97 13.39 19.90
N ARG A 201 -6.70 13.85 18.68
CA ARG A 201 -7.60 14.75 17.93
C ARG A 201 -8.88 14.05 17.50
N TYR A 202 -8.87 12.70 17.42
CA TYR A 202 -9.97 11.86 16.92
C TYR A 202 -10.43 10.89 18.01
N ARG A 203 -11.41 11.30 18.80
CA ARG A 203 -11.93 10.52 19.94
C ARG A 203 -13.18 9.71 19.57
N PRO A 204 -13.43 8.56 20.24
CA PRO A 204 -12.58 7.94 21.25
C PRO A 204 -11.37 7.23 20.62
N THR A 205 -10.19 7.31 21.27
CA THR A 205 -9.02 6.51 20.92
C THR A 205 -9.08 5.17 21.63
N PRO A 206 -8.74 4.04 20.97
CA PRO A 206 -8.64 2.76 21.66
C PRO A 206 -7.46 2.76 22.64
N SER A 207 -7.54 1.92 23.68
CA SER A 207 -6.34 1.58 24.44
C SER A 207 -5.33 0.88 23.53
N MET A 208 -4.04 1.15 23.72
CA MET A 208 -2.99 0.43 22.98
C MET A 208 -3.09 -1.09 23.19
N ASP A 209 -3.58 -1.54 24.34
CA ASP A 209 -3.76 -2.94 24.67
C ASP A 209 -4.91 -3.60 23.89
N ASP A 210 -5.85 -2.83 23.39
CA ASP A 210 -6.96 -3.30 22.57
C ASP A 210 -6.62 -3.35 21.07
N VAL A 211 -5.51 -2.71 20.63
CA VAL A 211 -5.13 -2.67 19.22
C VAL A 211 -4.55 -4.01 18.78
N VAL A 212 -5.10 -4.55 17.70
CA VAL A 212 -4.63 -5.74 16.98
C VAL A 212 -4.33 -5.36 15.55
N LEU A 213 -3.14 -5.68 15.05
CA LEU A 213 -2.69 -5.24 13.73
C LEU A 213 -2.23 -6.42 12.87
N LEU A 214 -2.90 -6.59 11.72
CA LEU A 214 -2.49 -7.50 10.65
C LEU A 214 -1.83 -6.68 9.54
N SER A 215 -0.56 -7.00 9.22
CA SER A 215 0.19 -6.37 8.13
C SER A 215 0.40 -7.35 6.99
N LEU A 216 -0.01 -6.94 5.78
CA LEU A 216 0.08 -7.74 4.56
C LEU A 216 1.07 -7.12 3.59
N GLY A 217 2.11 -7.88 3.22
CA GLY A 217 3.06 -7.51 2.18
C GLY A 217 2.62 -7.98 0.80
N THR A 218 3.27 -7.44 -0.23
CA THR A 218 2.99 -7.72 -1.65
C THR A 218 3.96 -8.74 -2.28
N GLY A 219 4.76 -9.39 -1.46
CA GLY A 219 5.87 -10.24 -1.91
C GLY A 219 7.17 -9.44 -2.05
N ALA A 220 8.26 -10.01 -1.55
CA ALA A 220 9.59 -9.42 -1.61
C ALA A 220 10.54 -10.31 -2.40
N SER A 221 11.40 -9.69 -3.22
CA SER A 221 12.55 -10.35 -3.82
C SER A 221 13.78 -10.14 -2.93
N LEU A 222 14.63 -11.15 -2.83
CA LEU A 222 15.86 -11.03 -2.03
C LEU A 222 16.95 -10.32 -2.86
N PHE A 223 17.27 -9.11 -2.47
CA PHE A 223 18.36 -8.34 -3.05
C PHE A 223 19.53 -8.22 -2.07
N HIS A 224 20.74 -8.24 -2.58
CA HIS A 224 21.93 -7.88 -1.83
C HIS A 224 22.95 -7.19 -2.72
N VAL A 225 23.70 -6.26 -2.14
CA VAL A 225 24.80 -5.58 -2.81
C VAL A 225 26.09 -6.33 -2.49
N LYS A 226 26.71 -6.92 -3.53
CA LYS A 226 27.95 -7.70 -3.35
C LYS A 226 29.14 -6.78 -3.02
N GLY A 227 29.98 -7.21 -2.10
CA GLY A 227 31.18 -6.49 -1.67
C GLY A 227 31.06 -5.85 -0.29
N LYS A 228 32.17 -5.40 0.26
CA LYS A 228 32.25 -4.78 1.60
C LYS A 228 32.52 -3.28 1.56
N THR A 229 33.08 -2.79 0.46
CA THR A 229 33.44 -1.39 0.25
C THR A 229 32.97 -0.96 -1.13
N HIS A 230 32.22 0.12 -1.19
CA HIS A 230 31.60 0.61 -2.42
C HIS A 230 32.00 2.08 -2.61
N ASP A 231 32.93 2.32 -3.50
CA ASP A 231 33.26 3.65 -3.99
C ASP A 231 32.38 3.96 -5.20
N TRP A 232 31.07 4.22 -4.91
CA TRP A 232 30.03 4.40 -5.91
C TRP A 232 29.59 5.86 -6.01
N GLY A 233 29.46 6.35 -7.25
CA GLY A 233 28.84 7.62 -7.57
C GLY A 233 27.33 7.51 -7.78
N TYR A 234 26.69 8.61 -8.19
CA TYR A 234 25.23 8.70 -8.39
C TYR A 234 24.67 7.61 -9.31
N VAL A 235 25.35 7.33 -10.42
CA VAL A 235 24.84 6.38 -11.45
C VAL A 235 24.71 4.97 -10.88
N GLN A 236 25.64 4.54 -10.04
CA GLN A 236 25.61 3.21 -9.43
C GLN A 236 24.62 3.14 -8.27
N TRP A 237 24.45 4.21 -7.49
CA TRP A 237 23.57 4.24 -6.33
C TRP A 237 22.10 4.37 -6.68
N VAL A 238 21.72 5.08 -7.75
CA VAL A 238 20.30 5.43 -8.05
C VAL A 238 19.39 4.21 -8.03
N LYS A 239 19.74 3.14 -8.74
CA LYS A 239 18.88 1.93 -8.83
C LYS A 239 18.78 1.15 -7.51
N PRO A 240 19.91 0.76 -6.86
CA PRO A 240 19.81 0.02 -5.60
C PRO A 240 19.26 0.88 -4.46
N LEU A 241 19.49 2.19 -4.46
CA LEU A 241 19.05 3.08 -3.38
C LEU A 241 17.54 3.08 -3.18
N ILE A 242 16.77 3.13 -4.26
CA ILE A 242 15.30 3.11 -4.18
C ILE A 242 14.82 1.82 -3.51
N ASN A 243 15.34 0.66 -3.95
CA ASN A 243 14.98 -0.62 -3.34
C ASN A 243 15.43 -0.72 -1.88
N LEU A 244 16.65 -0.28 -1.57
CA LEU A 244 17.17 -0.24 -0.20
C LEU A 244 16.31 0.62 0.72
N MET A 245 15.84 1.77 0.24
CA MET A 245 14.94 2.64 1.01
C MET A 245 13.57 1.98 1.24
N LEU A 246 12.95 1.44 0.21
CA LEU A 246 11.64 0.77 0.32
C LEU A 246 11.70 -0.43 1.28
N ASP A 247 12.73 -1.26 1.16
CA ASP A 247 12.92 -2.43 2.03
C ASP A 247 13.28 -2.03 3.46
N GLY A 248 14.17 -1.04 3.61
CA GLY A 248 14.59 -0.53 4.92
C GLY A 248 13.43 0.08 5.70
N ILE A 249 12.62 0.91 5.04
CA ILE A 249 11.42 1.53 5.63
C ILE A 249 10.39 0.44 6.03
N SER A 250 10.20 -0.58 5.18
CA SER A 250 9.28 -1.67 5.49
C SER A 250 9.76 -2.49 6.68
N GLY A 251 11.06 -2.78 6.76
CA GLY A 251 11.66 -3.54 7.86
C GLY A 251 11.61 -2.79 9.20
N ILE A 252 11.88 -1.49 9.20
CA ILE A 252 11.84 -0.72 10.45
C ILE A 252 10.40 -0.54 10.98
N ALA A 253 9.42 -0.39 10.10
CA ALA A 253 8.01 -0.34 10.50
C ALA A 253 7.55 -1.67 11.11
N ASP A 254 7.95 -2.80 10.51
CA ASP A 254 7.71 -4.14 11.05
C ASP A 254 8.31 -4.29 12.45
N TYR A 255 9.58 -3.93 12.63
CA TYR A 255 10.26 -3.96 13.92
C TYR A 255 9.51 -3.15 14.98
N HIS A 256 9.14 -1.90 14.69
CA HIS A 256 8.44 -1.04 15.63
C HIS A 256 7.09 -1.62 16.06
N CYS A 257 6.27 -2.05 15.10
CA CYS A 257 4.98 -2.65 15.39
C CYS A 257 5.11 -3.92 16.24
N HIS A 258 6.11 -4.76 15.94
CA HIS A 258 6.38 -5.97 16.71
C HIS A 258 6.78 -5.65 18.17
N GLN A 259 7.64 -4.67 18.39
CA GLN A 259 8.04 -4.25 19.73
C GLN A 259 6.88 -3.66 20.56
N MET A 260 6.00 -2.89 19.92
CA MET A 260 4.90 -2.21 20.59
C MET A 260 3.69 -3.11 20.86
N LEU A 261 3.34 -3.99 19.92
CA LEU A 261 2.14 -4.81 19.99
C LEU A 261 2.41 -6.28 20.35
N ARG A 262 3.66 -6.75 20.19
CA ARG A 262 4.07 -8.14 20.49
C ARG A 262 3.16 -9.15 19.77
N GLU A 263 2.51 -10.07 20.50
CA GLU A 263 1.61 -11.09 19.95
C GLU A 263 0.33 -10.52 19.28
N ARG A 264 0.01 -9.25 19.51
CA ARG A 264 -1.12 -8.56 18.86
C ARG A 264 -0.79 -8.00 17.46
N TYR A 265 0.46 -8.15 17.04
CA TYR A 265 0.93 -7.84 15.69
C TYR A 265 1.24 -9.11 14.92
N HIS A 266 0.80 -9.19 13.68
CA HIS A 266 1.19 -10.26 12.76
C HIS A 266 1.48 -9.69 11.39
N ARG A 267 2.63 -10.12 10.83
CA ARG A 267 3.02 -9.76 9.48
C ARG A 267 3.03 -11.00 8.58
N LEU A 268 2.28 -10.93 7.49
CA LEU A 268 2.31 -11.88 6.39
C LEU A 268 2.96 -11.19 5.19
N ALA A 269 4.26 -11.35 5.03
CA ALA A 269 5.06 -10.77 3.96
C ALA A 269 5.86 -11.89 3.27
N PRO A 270 5.28 -12.55 2.26
CA PRO A 270 5.94 -13.67 1.60
C PRO A 270 7.18 -13.22 0.83
N VAL A 271 8.17 -14.09 0.73
CA VAL A 271 9.42 -13.86 0.00
C VAL A 271 9.43 -14.80 -1.20
N PHE A 272 9.69 -14.23 -2.39
CA PHE A 272 9.86 -15.05 -3.59
C PHE A 272 11.14 -15.91 -3.51
N PRO A 273 11.19 -17.06 -4.22
CA PRO A 273 12.41 -17.84 -4.31
C PRO A 273 13.61 -16.97 -4.73
N PRO A 274 14.84 -17.31 -4.27
CA PRO A 274 16.02 -16.45 -4.47
C PRO A 274 16.33 -16.10 -5.94
N GLU A 275 15.95 -16.98 -6.86
CA GLU A 275 16.12 -16.80 -8.32
C GLU A 275 15.03 -15.97 -8.97
N VAL A 276 13.98 -15.62 -8.22
CA VAL A 276 12.81 -14.89 -8.74
C VAL A 276 12.86 -13.43 -8.30
N SER A 277 13.02 -12.56 -9.27
CA SER A 277 12.86 -11.11 -9.09
C SER A 277 11.66 -10.64 -9.91
N ILE A 278 10.72 -9.94 -9.26
CA ILE A 278 9.50 -9.43 -9.90
C ILE A 278 9.46 -7.91 -9.72
N PRO A 279 9.75 -7.15 -10.78
CA PRO A 279 9.53 -5.70 -10.82
C PRO A 279 8.08 -5.32 -10.52
N MET A 280 7.87 -4.10 -10.03
CA MET A 280 6.54 -3.61 -9.63
C MET A 280 5.57 -3.37 -10.79
N ASP A 281 6.05 -3.49 -12.03
CA ASP A 281 5.30 -3.28 -13.27
C ASP A 281 5.30 -4.51 -14.20
N ASP A 282 5.90 -5.64 -13.79
CA ASP A 282 5.97 -6.85 -14.60
C ASP A 282 4.63 -7.61 -14.65
N ILE A 283 3.72 -7.12 -15.51
CA ILE A 283 2.39 -7.71 -15.73
C ILE A 283 2.47 -9.15 -16.26
N LYS A 284 3.56 -9.54 -16.95
CA LYS A 284 3.74 -10.91 -17.49
C LYS A 284 3.88 -11.93 -16.37
N LYS A 285 4.24 -11.48 -15.17
CA LYS A 285 4.37 -12.34 -13.98
C LYS A 285 3.08 -12.48 -13.16
N ILE A 286 1.96 -11.86 -13.55
CA ILE A 286 0.66 -12.01 -12.87
C ILE A 286 0.30 -13.50 -12.67
N PRO A 287 0.33 -14.38 -13.70
CA PRO A 287 -0.03 -15.79 -13.50
C PRO A 287 0.92 -16.54 -12.54
N TYR A 288 2.19 -16.15 -12.50
CA TYR A 288 3.16 -16.69 -11.55
C TYR A 288 2.83 -16.22 -10.11
N MET A 289 2.57 -14.94 -9.93
CA MET A 289 2.25 -14.36 -8.62
C MET A 289 0.98 -14.95 -8.02
N ILE A 290 -0.02 -15.22 -8.84
CA ILE A 290 -1.26 -15.89 -8.41
C ILE A 290 -0.93 -17.29 -7.87
N ARG A 291 -0.25 -18.14 -8.67
CA ARG A 291 0.13 -19.49 -8.24
C ARG A 291 0.98 -19.46 -6.97
N PHE A 292 1.98 -18.59 -6.94
CA PHE A 292 2.81 -18.40 -5.74
C PHE A 292 1.96 -18.09 -4.50
N ALA A 293 1.01 -17.15 -4.62
CA ALA A 293 0.12 -16.79 -3.52
C ALA A 293 -0.86 -17.93 -3.15
N GLU A 294 -1.30 -18.73 -4.12
CA GLU A 294 -2.15 -19.91 -3.92
C GLU A 294 -1.43 -21.04 -3.18
N GLU A 295 -0.12 -21.18 -3.35
CA GLU A 295 0.70 -22.24 -2.73
C GLU A 295 1.23 -21.86 -1.33
N LEU A 296 1.14 -20.60 -0.91
CA LEU A 296 1.64 -20.15 0.41
C LEU A 296 0.98 -20.93 1.56
N ASP A 297 1.78 -21.34 2.56
CA ASP A 297 1.24 -21.82 3.83
C ASP A 297 0.72 -20.65 4.68
N LEU A 298 -0.59 -20.49 4.72
CA LEU A 298 -1.26 -19.49 5.54
C LEU A 298 -1.61 -19.99 6.95
N SER A 299 -1.26 -21.21 7.31
CA SER A 299 -1.61 -21.83 8.60
C SER A 299 -1.16 -21.01 9.82
N PRO A 300 0.05 -20.42 9.86
CA PRO A 300 0.46 -19.55 10.96
C PRO A 300 -0.44 -18.32 11.10
N THR A 301 -0.75 -17.65 9.97
CA THR A 301 -1.63 -16.48 9.93
C THR A 301 -3.05 -16.82 10.35
N VAL A 302 -3.60 -17.95 9.88
CA VAL A 302 -4.94 -18.43 10.28
C VAL A 302 -5.01 -18.68 11.78
N ARG A 303 -3.99 -19.35 12.37
CA ARG A 303 -3.94 -19.57 13.82
C ARG A 303 -3.91 -18.26 14.60
N TRP A 304 -3.08 -17.31 14.15
CA TRP A 304 -2.98 -15.99 14.77
C TRP A 304 -4.29 -15.22 14.66
N MET A 305 -4.92 -15.20 13.49
CA MET A 305 -6.21 -14.51 13.27
C MET A 305 -7.31 -15.09 14.16
N LYS A 306 -7.42 -16.40 14.27
CA LYS A 306 -8.41 -17.04 15.16
C LYS A 306 -8.21 -16.64 16.63
N ARG A 307 -6.95 -16.53 17.07
CA ARG A 307 -6.61 -16.21 18.46
C ARG A 307 -6.72 -14.73 18.78
N HIS A 308 -6.31 -13.85 17.87
CA HIS A 308 -6.15 -12.43 18.16
C HIS A 308 -7.14 -11.54 17.40
N TRP A 309 -7.53 -11.91 16.19
CA TRP A 309 -8.42 -11.10 15.36
C TRP A 309 -9.89 -11.45 15.57
N MET A 310 -10.26 -12.73 15.43
CA MET A 310 -11.64 -13.20 15.50
C MET A 310 -12.15 -13.38 16.94
N ALA A 311 -11.26 -13.59 17.90
CA ALA A 311 -11.66 -13.69 19.31
C ALA A 311 -12.33 -12.39 19.78
N GLN A 312 -13.42 -12.52 20.54
CA GLN A 312 -14.16 -11.40 21.15
C GLN A 312 -13.40 -10.73 22.27
#